data_15d02df208589334132e4e07c703f4e1
#
_entry.id   15d02df208589334132e4e07c703f4e1
#
_cell.length_a   1.000
_cell.length_b   1.000
_cell.length_c   1.000
_cell.angle_alpha   90.00
_cell.angle_beta   90.00
_cell.angle_gamma   90.00
#
_symmetry.space_group_name_H-M   'P 1'
#
loop_
_entity.id
_entity.type
_entity.pdbx_description
1 polymer ?
#
loop_
_entity_poly.entity_id
_entity_poly.type
_entity_poly.pdbx_seq_one_letter_code
_entity_poly.pdbx_strand_id
1 'polypeptide(L)'
;MMIFPAFGQEMTPNESLSVAKFDINWDEFNLPGRDAEIIPFDDIHETTWQVNLQNKLLMGNPDGVAVVRLYDANIEDKFIEIGMGAIPDRPFWVAIQLPEEGYVVVHNKLDRGWPGNGKVILAYADTAGLTINNGERIVITNLDVEGFAIKSYSVWGLKGSQDPPATTAGFLNFEVLSGDPKEGPLHMFPFYLVGCLGIVVAFLLFTKKRN
;
A
#
# COMPACT_ATOMS: atom_id res chain seq x y z
N MET A 1 6.37 0.94 -54.60
CA MET A 1 7.41 0.79 -53.54
C MET A 1 7.08 1.82 -52.47
N MET A 2 6.31 1.45 -51.48
CA MET A 2 5.92 2.34 -50.37
C MET A 2 6.93 2.13 -49.23
N ILE A 3 7.66 3.20 -48.93
CA ILE A 3 8.60 3.28 -47.83
C ILE A 3 7.79 3.66 -46.58
N PHE A 4 7.65 2.72 -45.63
CA PHE A 4 7.14 3.03 -44.29
C PHE A 4 8.29 3.63 -43.49
N PRO A 5 8.11 4.82 -42.89
CA PRO A 5 9.09 5.30 -41.94
C PRO A 5 9.05 4.42 -40.69
N ALA A 6 10.17 3.78 -40.36
CA ALA A 6 10.40 3.13 -39.09
C ALA A 6 10.45 4.22 -38.02
N PHE A 7 9.36 4.43 -37.28
CA PHE A 7 9.42 5.16 -36.02
C PHE A 7 10.08 4.28 -34.97
N GLY A 8 11.41 4.32 -34.95
CA GLY A 8 12.18 3.99 -33.78
C GLY A 8 12.09 5.18 -32.82
N GLN A 9 11.02 5.26 -32.04
CA GLN A 9 11.09 6.00 -30.79
C GLN A 9 11.97 5.15 -29.86
N GLU A 10 13.19 5.61 -29.61
CA GLU A 10 13.93 5.25 -28.41
C GLU A 10 12.99 5.58 -27.25
N MET A 11 12.50 4.53 -26.58
CA MET A 11 11.84 4.72 -25.29
C MET A 11 12.92 5.27 -24.36
N THR A 12 12.82 6.56 -24.07
CA THR A 12 13.50 7.15 -22.92
C THR A 12 13.12 6.28 -21.72
N PRO A 13 14.08 5.85 -20.89
CA PRO A 13 13.75 5.11 -19.69
C PRO A 13 12.77 5.98 -18.91
N ASN A 14 11.54 5.48 -18.74
CA ASN A 14 10.52 6.08 -17.87
C ASN A 14 11.19 6.43 -16.56
N GLU A 15 10.91 7.61 -16.03
CA GLU A 15 11.26 7.97 -14.67
C GLU A 15 10.81 6.82 -13.79
N SER A 16 11.78 6.10 -13.24
CA SER A 16 11.57 4.87 -12.52
C SER A 16 10.72 5.17 -11.30
N LEU A 17 9.63 4.41 -11.13
CA LEU A 17 8.94 4.31 -9.85
C LEU A 17 10.01 4.23 -8.75
N SER A 18 10.05 5.22 -7.89
CA SER A 18 10.92 5.16 -6.71
C SER A 18 10.42 4.01 -5.84
N VAL A 19 11.31 3.09 -5.51
CA VAL A 19 10.98 1.90 -4.72
C VAL A 19 11.87 1.89 -3.49
N ALA A 20 11.30 2.11 -2.32
CA ALA A 20 11.93 1.83 -1.05
C ALA A 20 11.42 0.46 -0.54
N LYS A 21 12.34 -0.44 -0.20
CA LYS A 21 11.99 -1.78 0.29
C LYS A 21 12.94 -2.22 1.39
N PHE A 22 12.37 -2.61 2.52
CA PHE A 22 13.11 -3.08 3.70
C PHE A 22 12.27 -4.02 4.55
N ASP A 23 12.93 -4.76 5.43
CA ASP A 23 12.28 -5.64 6.38
C ASP A 23 12.38 -5.03 7.78
N ILE A 24 11.25 -4.94 8.48
CA ILE A 24 11.16 -4.51 9.87
C ILE A 24 11.16 -5.76 10.73
N ASN A 25 12.12 -5.87 11.65
CA ASN A 25 12.28 -7.03 12.49
C ASN A 25 11.15 -7.15 13.53
N TRP A 26 10.92 -8.36 14.00
CA TRP A 26 9.87 -8.65 14.98
C TRP A 26 10.04 -7.91 16.31
N ASP A 27 11.26 -7.68 16.76
CA ASP A 27 11.55 -7.02 18.04
C ASP A 27 11.15 -5.54 18.05
N GLU A 28 11.11 -4.89 16.90
CA GLU A 28 10.64 -3.51 16.75
C GLU A 28 9.15 -3.34 17.07
N PHE A 29 8.38 -4.42 17.04
CA PHE A 29 6.97 -4.42 17.43
C PHE A 29 6.76 -4.63 18.95
N ASN A 30 7.80 -4.91 19.73
CA ASN A 30 7.70 -5.19 21.17
C ASN A 30 7.89 -3.95 22.04
N LEU A 31 7.35 -2.81 21.60
CA LEU A 31 7.34 -1.57 22.34
C LEU A 31 5.97 -0.90 22.28
N PRO A 32 5.64 -0.05 23.27
CA PRO A 32 4.41 0.75 23.25
C PRO A 32 4.47 1.84 22.20
N GLY A 33 3.31 2.20 21.62
CA GLY A 33 3.24 3.22 20.57
C GLY A 33 3.80 4.60 20.97
N ARG A 34 3.78 4.96 22.24
CA ARG A 34 4.39 6.21 22.76
C ARG A 34 5.91 6.20 22.71
N ASP A 35 6.53 5.03 22.71
CA ASP A 35 7.97 4.81 22.71
C ASP A 35 8.49 4.46 21.30
N ALA A 36 7.58 4.41 20.31
CA ALA A 36 7.91 4.11 18.92
C ALA A 36 8.75 5.22 18.29
N GLU A 37 9.86 4.84 17.68
CA GLU A 37 10.69 5.77 16.93
C GLU A 37 10.03 6.13 15.60
N ILE A 38 10.09 7.40 15.21
CA ILE A 38 9.66 7.88 13.91
C ILE A 38 10.86 7.80 12.96
N ILE A 39 10.78 6.93 11.98
CA ILE A 39 11.86 6.67 11.03
C ILE A 39 11.54 7.39 9.71
N PRO A 40 12.39 8.35 9.27
CA PRO A 40 12.16 9.07 8.04
C PRO A 40 12.43 8.18 6.81
N PHE A 41 11.74 8.46 5.73
CA PHE A 41 12.12 7.99 4.40
C PHE A 41 13.15 8.94 3.78
N ASP A 42 13.99 8.41 2.89
CA ASP A 42 15.00 9.20 2.18
C ASP A 42 14.35 10.24 1.25
N ASP A 43 13.22 9.87 0.65
CA ASP A 43 12.45 10.72 -0.26
C ASP A 43 11.00 10.90 0.23
N ILE A 44 10.42 12.08 -0.05
CA ILE A 44 9.01 12.38 0.20
C ILE A 44 8.19 11.94 -1.00
N HIS A 45 7.11 11.19 -0.76
CA HIS A 45 6.24 10.64 -1.79
C HIS A 45 4.95 11.46 -1.87
N GLU A 46 4.94 12.52 -2.70
CA GLU A 46 3.93 13.58 -2.62
C GLU A 46 2.63 13.32 -3.38
N THR A 47 2.68 12.88 -4.63
CA THR A 47 1.52 12.94 -5.51
C THR A 47 0.73 11.65 -5.60
N THR A 48 1.45 10.54 -5.68
CA THR A 48 0.86 9.21 -5.80
C THR A 48 1.83 8.20 -5.22
N TRP A 49 1.32 7.36 -4.34
CA TRP A 49 2.12 6.35 -3.70
C TRP A 49 1.32 5.09 -3.40
N GLN A 50 2.02 3.99 -3.25
CA GLN A 50 1.48 2.72 -2.76
C GLN A 50 2.42 2.15 -1.72
N VAL A 51 1.87 1.78 -0.57
CA VAL A 51 2.56 1.03 0.48
C VAL A 51 2.05 -0.40 0.48
N ASN A 52 2.99 -1.33 0.47
CA ASN A 52 2.73 -2.75 0.57
C ASN A 52 3.31 -3.29 1.88
N LEU A 53 2.46 -3.87 2.72
CA LEU A 53 2.84 -4.47 3.99
C LEU A 53 2.61 -5.98 3.92
N GLN A 54 3.67 -6.78 3.87
CA GLN A 54 3.56 -8.22 3.94
C GLN A 54 3.98 -8.71 5.32
N ASN A 55 3.00 -9.00 6.14
CA ASN A 55 3.21 -9.45 7.52
C ASN A 55 3.59 -10.93 7.57
N LYS A 56 4.83 -11.20 8.00
CA LYS A 56 5.40 -12.53 8.26
C LYS A 56 5.81 -12.68 9.73
N LEU A 57 5.25 -11.85 10.59
CA LEU A 57 5.52 -11.89 12.02
C LEU A 57 4.81 -13.07 12.66
N LEU A 58 5.49 -13.71 13.60
CA LEU A 58 4.88 -14.66 14.53
C LEU A 58 4.45 -13.89 15.78
N MET A 59 3.14 -13.81 16.00
CA MET A 59 2.60 -13.14 17.16
C MET A 59 2.94 -13.90 18.45
N GLY A 60 3.31 -13.17 19.47
CA GLY A 60 3.77 -13.74 20.77
C GLY A 60 2.64 -14.18 21.66
N ASN A 61 1.43 -13.64 21.45
CA ASN A 61 0.24 -13.95 22.24
C ASN A 61 -1.03 -13.65 21.40
N PRO A 62 -2.21 -14.17 21.81
CA PRO A 62 -3.47 -13.96 21.08
C PRO A 62 -3.90 -12.49 20.96
N ASP A 63 -3.50 -11.63 21.89
CA ASP A 63 -3.79 -10.20 21.88
C ASP A 63 -2.69 -9.37 21.18
N GLY A 64 -1.64 -10.04 20.68
CA GLY A 64 -0.54 -9.41 19.97
C GLY A 64 -1.02 -8.69 18.72
N VAL A 65 -0.44 -7.54 18.47
CA VAL A 65 -0.74 -6.73 17.29
C VAL A 65 0.56 -6.24 16.63
N ALA A 66 0.50 -5.98 15.33
CA ALA A 66 1.51 -5.22 14.63
C ALA A 66 0.83 -3.95 14.10
N VAL A 67 1.29 -2.81 14.54
CA VAL A 67 0.77 -1.51 14.12
C VAL A 67 1.82 -0.79 13.31
N VAL A 68 1.41 -0.22 12.19
CA VAL A 68 2.21 0.65 11.33
C VAL A 68 1.52 1.99 11.23
N ARG A 69 2.25 3.06 11.46
CA ARG A 69 1.77 4.42 11.27
C ARG A 69 2.62 5.12 10.20
N LEU A 70 1.96 5.75 9.25
CA LEU A 70 2.55 6.56 8.19
C LEU A 70 2.27 8.03 8.51
N TYR A 71 3.30 8.88 8.47
CA TYR A 71 3.18 10.31 8.79
C TYR A 71 3.21 11.17 7.55
N ASP A 72 2.39 12.21 7.55
CA ASP A 72 2.33 13.21 6.49
C ASP A 72 3.56 14.12 6.49
N ALA A 73 3.99 14.55 5.29
CA ALA A 73 5.12 15.46 5.12
C ALA A 73 4.75 16.93 5.39
N ASN A 74 3.51 17.29 5.11
CA ASN A 74 3.06 18.68 5.04
C ASN A 74 2.34 19.13 6.31
N ILE A 75 1.71 18.20 7.02
CA ILE A 75 0.85 18.49 8.17
C ILE A 75 1.38 17.72 9.39
N GLU A 76 1.79 18.46 10.42
CA GLU A 76 2.23 17.90 11.69
C GLU A 76 1.08 17.14 12.35
N ASP A 77 1.40 16.02 13.02
CA ASP A 77 0.45 15.12 13.68
C ASP A 77 -0.57 14.43 12.77
N LYS A 78 -0.54 14.64 11.46
CA LYS A 78 -1.39 13.90 10.53
C LYS A 78 -0.75 12.56 10.18
N PHE A 79 -1.53 11.48 10.33
CA PHE A 79 -1.06 10.14 10.05
C PHE A 79 -2.17 9.17 9.63
N ILE A 80 -1.77 8.10 8.97
CA ILE A 80 -2.59 6.91 8.71
C ILE A 80 -2.02 5.76 9.54
N GLU A 81 -2.87 5.08 10.30
CA GLU A 81 -2.52 3.96 11.16
C GLU A 81 -3.21 2.68 10.70
N ILE A 82 -2.45 1.59 10.65
CA ILE A 82 -2.93 0.25 10.30
C ILE A 82 -2.55 -0.72 11.41
N GLY A 83 -3.52 -1.45 11.93
CA GLY A 83 -3.29 -2.50 12.91
C GLY A 83 -3.68 -3.87 12.38
N MET A 84 -2.80 -4.84 12.60
CA MET A 84 -2.93 -6.24 12.20
C MET A 84 -2.75 -7.12 13.44
N GLY A 85 -3.81 -7.76 13.91
CA GLY A 85 -3.79 -8.57 15.12
C GLY A 85 -3.54 -10.06 14.87
N ALA A 86 -3.29 -10.77 15.98
CA ALA A 86 -2.92 -12.16 16.01
C ALA A 86 -4.08 -13.12 15.65
N ILE A 87 -3.71 -14.38 15.33
CA ILE A 87 -4.62 -15.51 15.23
C ILE A 87 -5.09 -15.88 16.66
N PRO A 88 -6.36 -16.29 16.88
CA PRO A 88 -7.34 -16.69 15.85
C PRO A 88 -8.15 -15.55 15.27
N ASP A 89 -8.32 -14.44 15.98
CA ASP A 89 -9.31 -13.42 15.66
C ASP A 89 -8.86 -12.54 14.50
N ARG A 90 -7.56 -12.30 14.37
CA ARG A 90 -6.98 -11.50 13.28
C ARG A 90 -7.68 -10.15 13.11
N PRO A 91 -7.81 -9.34 14.16
CA PRO A 91 -8.39 -8.03 14.04
C PRO A 91 -7.61 -7.17 13.05
N PHE A 92 -8.34 -6.32 12.35
CA PHE A 92 -7.77 -5.36 11.41
C PHE A 92 -8.48 -4.03 11.56
N TRP A 93 -7.70 -2.96 11.73
CA TRP A 93 -8.27 -1.62 11.77
C TRP A 93 -7.43 -0.64 10.98
N VAL A 94 -8.08 0.42 10.58
CA VAL A 94 -7.46 1.60 9.98
C VAL A 94 -7.98 2.81 10.72
N ALA A 95 -7.07 3.66 11.15
CA ALA A 95 -7.40 4.96 11.73
C ALA A 95 -6.61 6.06 11.03
N ILE A 96 -7.15 7.26 11.08
CA ILE A 96 -6.54 8.46 10.50
C ILE A 96 -6.60 9.56 11.56
N GLN A 97 -5.48 10.26 11.74
CA GLN A 97 -5.43 11.50 12.48
C GLN A 97 -5.49 12.66 11.50
N LEU A 98 -6.52 13.47 11.61
CA LEU A 98 -6.69 14.70 10.86
C LEU A 98 -6.61 15.90 11.80
N PRO A 99 -6.16 17.08 11.35
CA PRO A 99 -5.96 18.24 12.22
C PRO A 99 -7.24 18.73 12.91
N GLU A 100 -8.37 18.71 12.21
CA GLU A 100 -9.63 19.24 12.70
C GLU A 100 -10.48 18.16 13.39
N GLU A 101 -10.56 16.96 12.81
CA GLU A 101 -11.41 15.86 13.27
C GLU A 101 -10.76 15.01 14.38
N GLY A 102 -9.43 15.11 14.51
CA GLY A 102 -8.67 14.30 15.44
C GLY A 102 -8.50 12.84 14.98
N TYR A 103 -8.38 11.92 15.93
CA TYR A 103 -8.20 10.50 15.67
C TYR A 103 -9.52 9.81 15.34
N VAL A 104 -9.66 9.36 14.10
CA VAL A 104 -10.89 8.72 13.59
C VAL A 104 -10.57 7.29 13.14
N VAL A 105 -11.29 6.31 13.68
CA VAL A 105 -11.23 4.93 13.21
C VAL A 105 -12.19 4.78 12.02
N VAL A 106 -11.63 4.68 10.82
CA VAL A 106 -12.40 4.62 9.57
C VAL A 106 -12.77 3.20 9.15
N HIS A 107 -12.04 2.21 9.67
CA HIS A 107 -12.36 0.79 9.50
C HIS A 107 -11.96 0.02 10.76
N ASN A 108 -12.84 -0.86 11.24
CA ASN A 108 -12.52 -1.75 12.36
C ASN A 108 -13.26 -3.08 12.19
N LYS A 109 -12.50 -4.16 12.11
CA LYS A 109 -13.00 -5.52 12.03
C LYS A 109 -12.27 -6.37 13.04
N LEU A 110 -12.96 -6.75 14.13
CA LEU A 110 -12.36 -7.45 15.28
C LEU A 110 -12.13 -8.94 15.04
N ASP A 111 -12.91 -9.56 14.15
CA ASP A 111 -12.79 -10.99 13.82
C ASP A 111 -12.64 -11.15 12.30
N ARG A 112 -11.64 -11.91 11.88
CA ARG A 112 -11.29 -12.17 10.48
C ARG A 112 -11.16 -10.88 9.66
N GLY A 113 -10.49 -9.89 10.26
CA GLY A 113 -10.29 -8.59 9.64
C GLY A 113 -9.25 -8.61 8.51
N TRP A 114 -8.32 -9.58 8.54
CA TRP A 114 -7.31 -9.81 7.51
C TRP A 114 -6.93 -11.30 7.45
N PRO A 115 -6.32 -11.80 6.36
CA PRO A 115 -6.07 -13.25 6.18
C PRO A 115 -4.95 -13.84 7.05
N GLY A 116 -4.18 -13.00 7.75
CA GLY A 116 -3.08 -13.43 8.63
C GLY A 116 -1.71 -13.56 7.93
N ASN A 117 -1.69 -13.70 6.62
CA ASN A 117 -0.48 -13.79 5.79
C ASN A 117 -0.61 -13.06 4.45
N GLY A 118 -1.67 -12.29 4.30
CA GLY A 118 -1.92 -11.48 3.09
C GLY A 118 -1.02 -10.24 3.02
N LYS A 119 -0.95 -9.69 1.82
CA LYS A 119 -0.29 -8.42 1.55
C LYS A 119 -1.33 -7.30 1.73
N VAL A 120 -1.20 -6.51 2.78
CA VAL A 120 -2.00 -5.30 2.96
C VAL A 120 -1.47 -4.23 2.01
N ILE A 121 -2.34 -3.56 1.30
CA ILE A 121 -1.98 -2.56 0.30
C ILE A 121 -2.72 -1.26 0.62
N LEU A 122 -1.97 -0.19 0.76
CA LEU A 122 -2.48 1.18 0.82
C LEU A 122 -2.09 1.86 -0.49
N ALA A 123 -3.04 2.44 -1.18
CA ALA A 123 -2.79 3.22 -2.39
C ALA A 123 -3.44 4.60 -2.24
N TYR A 124 -2.69 5.63 -2.54
CA TYR A 124 -3.16 7.00 -2.51
C TYR A 124 -2.83 7.71 -3.82
N ALA A 125 -3.78 8.52 -4.27
CA ALA A 125 -3.58 9.50 -5.32
C ALA A 125 -4.47 10.71 -5.03
N ASP A 126 -3.97 11.92 -5.22
CA ASP A 126 -4.71 13.17 -4.95
C ASP A 126 -6.08 13.23 -5.64
N THR A 127 -6.19 12.64 -6.82
CA THR A 127 -7.43 12.63 -7.61
C THR A 127 -8.40 11.51 -7.22
N ALA A 128 -7.94 10.50 -6.46
CA ALA A 128 -8.71 9.30 -6.15
C ALA A 128 -8.88 9.03 -4.65
N GLY A 129 -8.10 9.73 -3.81
CA GLY A 129 -8.08 9.49 -2.37
C GLY A 129 -7.40 8.19 -1.97
N LEU A 130 -7.56 7.82 -0.71
CA LEU A 130 -6.95 6.63 -0.10
C LEU A 130 -7.80 5.39 -0.34
N THR A 131 -7.17 4.34 -0.84
CA THR A 131 -7.77 3.01 -1.00
C THR A 131 -6.94 1.99 -0.24
N ILE A 132 -7.59 1.10 0.53
CA ILE A 132 -6.90 0.09 1.34
C ILE A 132 -7.48 -1.30 1.06
N ASN A 133 -6.57 -2.24 0.80
CA ASN A 133 -6.85 -3.67 0.70
C ASN A 133 -6.21 -4.38 1.89
N ASN A 134 -7.00 -5.16 2.63
CA ASN A 134 -6.55 -5.88 3.84
C ASN A 134 -5.79 -7.19 3.55
N GLY A 135 -5.44 -7.44 2.29
CA GLY A 135 -4.81 -8.69 1.83
C GLY A 135 -5.79 -9.72 1.28
N GLU A 136 -7.10 -9.49 1.39
CA GLU A 136 -8.17 -10.33 0.84
C GLU A 136 -9.13 -9.53 -0.04
N ARG A 137 -9.49 -8.32 0.40
CA ARG A 137 -10.45 -7.44 -0.29
C ARG A 137 -10.16 -5.97 0.00
N ILE A 138 -10.71 -5.11 -0.84
CA ILE A 138 -10.73 -3.67 -0.58
C ILE A 138 -11.70 -3.39 0.58
N VAL A 139 -11.22 -2.72 1.61
CA VAL A 139 -11.99 -2.36 2.82
C VAL A 139 -12.26 -0.87 2.92
N ILE A 140 -11.45 -0.05 2.26
CA ILE A 140 -11.63 1.39 2.11
C ILE A 140 -11.39 1.74 0.64
N THR A 141 -12.20 2.61 0.08
CA THR A 141 -12.04 3.12 -1.28
C THR A 141 -12.33 4.60 -1.35
N ASN A 142 -11.48 5.33 -2.07
CA ASN A 142 -11.64 6.76 -2.37
C ASN A 142 -11.89 7.63 -1.13
N LEU A 143 -11.27 7.30 0.01
CA LEU A 143 -11.38 8.11 1.21
C LEU A 143 -10.57 9.39 1.03
N ASP A 144 -11.21 10.52 1.14
CA ASP A 144 -10.55 11.81 1.16
C ASP A 144 -9.77 11.97 2.47
N VAL A 145 -8.49 12.27 2.35
CA VAL A 145 -7.57 12.51 3.47
C VAL A 145 -6.89 13.87 3.32
N GLU A 146 -7.48 14.78 2.53
CA GLU A 146 -7.02 16.17 2.34
C GLU A 146 -5.56 16.31 1.90
N GLY A 147 -5.16 15.49 0.94
CA GLY A 147 -3.76 15.37 0.54
C GLY A 147 -2.93 14.55 1.55
N PHE A 148 -2.03 13.70 1.09
CA PHE A 148 -1.16 12.93 1.97
C PHE A 148 0.17 12.58 1.28
N ALA A 149 1.26 13.18 1.76
CA ALA A 149 2.61 12.88 1.31
C ALA A 149 3.36 12.14 2.42
N ILE A 150 3.74 10.90 2.19
CA ILE A 150 4.44 10.11 3.21
C ILE A 150 5.86 10.64 3.43
N LYS A 151 6.23 10.98 4.68
CA LYS A 151 7.62 11.36 5.02
C LYS A 151 8.34 10.38 5.92
N SER A 152 7.59 9.65 6.76
CA SER A 152 8.16 8.79 7.78
C SER A 152 7.15 7.73 8.22
N TYR A 153 7.64 6.75 8.96
CA TYR A 153 6.79 5.73 9.57
C TYR A 153 7.22 5.44 11.00
N SER A 154 6.35 4.79 11.76
CA SER A 154 6.68 4.14 13.02
C SER A 154 5.95 2.82 13.16
N VAL A 155 6.47 1.93 14.00
CA VAL A 155 5.86 0.62 14.28
C VAL A 155 5.84 0.34 15.77
N TRP A 156 4.83 -0.39 16.23
CA TRP A 156 4.72 -0.89 17.60
C TRP A 156 3.71 -2.03 17.70
N GLY A 157 3.61 -2.68 18.86
CA GLY A 157 2.66 -3.75 19.07
C GLY A 157 2.16 -3.89 20.51
N LEU A 158 2.72 -3.13 21.46
CA LEU A 158 2.30 -3.18 22.86
C LEU A 158 1.38 -2.01 23.19
N LYS A 159 0.41 -2.23 24.06
CA LYS A 159 -0.41 -1.19 24.69
C LYS A 159 0.34 -0.53 25.85
N GLY A 160 1.12 -1.31 26.57
CA GLY A 160 1.93 -0.85 27.69
C GLY A 160 3.23 -1.63 27.84
N SER A 161 4.20 -1.06 28.56
CA SER A 161 5.53 -1.65 28.77
C SER A 161 5.54 -2.96 29.59
N GLN A 162 4.43 -3.31 30.22
CA GLN A 162 4.27 -4.55 31.01
C GLN A 162 3.52 -5.64 30.25
N ASP A 163 3.10 -5.37 29.01
CA ASP A 163 2.40 -6.36 28.21
C ASP A 163 3.36 -7.48 27.76
N PRO A 164 2.86 -8.70 27.57
CA PRO A 164 3.65 -9.76 26.98
C PRO A 164 4.06 -9.38 25.55
N PRO A 165 5.18 -9.90 25.03
CA PRO A 165 5.65 -9.57 23.68
C PRO A 165 4.54 -9.74 22.64
N ALA A 166 4.36 -8.73 21.80
CA ALA A 166 3.38 -8.78 20.71
C ALA A 166 3.81 -9.77 19.63
N THR A 167 5.12 -9.85 19.40
CA THR A 167 5.75 -10.70 18.38
C THR A 167 6.94 -11.45 18.96
N THR A 168 7.29 -12.61 18.37
CA THR A 168 8.39 -13.47 18.85
C THR A 168 9.41 -13.78 17.77
N ALA A 169 9.07 -13.67 16.52
CA ALA A 169 9.95 -13.95 15.38
C ALA A 169 9.38 -13.39 14.08
N GLY A 170 10.16 -13.43 13.01
CA GLY A 170 9.74 -13.03 11.68
C GLY A 170 10.04 -11.56 11.38
N PHE A 171 9.36 -11.02 10.40
CA PHE A 171 9.53 -9.65 9.97
C PHE A 171 8.27 -9.14 9.23
N LEU A 172 8.13 -7.84 9.15
CA LEU A 172 7.20 -7.17 8.25
C LEU A 172 7.98 -6.66 7.04
N ASN A 173 7.70 -7.19 5.86
CA ASN A 173 8.23 -6.62 4.64
C ASN A 173 7.45 -5.35 4.30
N PHE A 174 8.16 -4.25 4.22
CA PHE A 174 7.65 -2.92 3.95
C PHE A 174 8.17 -2.44 2.59
N GLU A 175 7.28 -2.06 1.70
CA GLU A 175 7.63 -1.58 0.37
C GLU A 175 6.82 -0.32 0.05
N VAL A 176 7.50 0.74 -0.33
CA VAL A 176 6.88 1.99 -0.80
C VAL A 176 7.20 2.15 -2.28
N LEU A 177 6.16 2.36 -3.07
CA LEU A 177 6.23 2.69 -4.48
C LEU A 177 5.71 4.13 -4.63
N SER A 178 6.46 5.00 -5.29
CA SER A 178 6.01 6.36 -5.58
C SER A 178 6.17 6.69 -7.05
N GLY A 179 5.30 7.54 -7.59
CA GLY A 179 5.31 7.96 -8.97
C GLY A 179 3.91 8.18 -9.53
N ASP A 180 3.80 8.92 -10.62
CA ASP A 180 2.50 9.14 -11.27
C ASP A 180 2.07 7.84 -12.00
N PRO A 181 0.94 7.21 -11.61
CA PRO A 181 0.44 6.02 -12.29
C PRO A 181 0.03 6.29 -13.75
N LYS A 182 -0.13 7.56 -14.14
CA LYS A 182 -0.37 7.94 -15.54
C LYS A 182 0.83 7.67 -16.44
N GLU A 183 2.03 7.59 -15.88
CA GLU A 183 3.26 7.33 -16.60
C GLU A 183 3.69 5.86 -16.58
N GLY A 184 3.04 5.02 -15.76
CA GLY A 184 3.37 3.61 -15.62
C GLY A 184 2.75 2.71 -16.71
N PRO A 185 3.34 1.52 -16.97
CA PRO A 185 2.82 0.57 -17.96
C PRO A 185 1.37 0.12 -17.66
N LEU A 186 0.91 0.19 -16.42
CA LEU A 186 -0.46 -0.14 -16.02
C LEU A 186 -1.49 0.86 -16.56
N HIS A 187 -1.12 2.13 -16.77
CA HIS A 187 -2.00 3.10 -17.39
C HIS A 187 -2.33 2.73 -18.84
N MET A 188 -1.40 2.11 -19.54
CA MET A 188 -1.59 1.66 -20.92
C MET A 188 -2.32 0.31 -21.02
N PHE A 189 -2.56 -0.39 -19.92
CA PHE A 189 -3.18 -1.72 -19.92
C PHE A 189 -4.55 -1.75 -20.62
N PRO A 190 -5.48 -0.80 -20.40
CA PRO A 190 -6.74 -0.76 -21.14
C PRO A 190 -6.54 -0.63 -22.65
N PHE A 191 -5.55 0.16 -23.08
CA PHE A 191 -5.24 0.37 -24.50
C PHE A 191 -4.63 -0.88 -25.14
N TYR A 192 -3.75 -1.59 -24.43
CA TYR A 192 -3.22 -2.88 -24.88
C TYR A 192 -4.34 -3.91 -25.04
N LEU A 193 -5.28 -3.97 -24.08
CA LEU A 193 -6.40 -4.91 -24.12
C LEU A 193 -7.32 -4.61 -25.32
N VAL A 194 -7.65 -3.35 -25.57
CA VAL A 194 -8.44 -2.93 -26.74
C VAL A 194 -7.69 -3.22 -28.03
N GLY A 195 -6.38 -2.96 -28.07
CA GLY A 195 -5.53 -3.28 -29.22
C GLY A 195 -5.51 -4.77 -29.55
N CYS A 196 -5.32 -5.62 -28.54
CA CYS A 196 -5.35 -7.06 -28.72
C CYS A 196 -6.73 -7.59 -29.19
N LEU A 197 -7.82 -7.08 -28.60
CA LEU A 197 -9.18 -7.41 -29.05
C LEU A 197 -9.41 -6.96 -30.49
N GLY A 198 -8.95 -5.79 -30.89
CA GLY A 198 -9.03 -5.29 -32.26
C GLY A 198 -8.33 -6.20 -33.27
N ILE A 199 -7.13 -6.69 -32.93
CA ILE A 199 -6.37 -7.63 -33.77
C ILE A 199 -7.13 -8.97 -33.91
N VAL A 200 -7.67 -9.50 -32.80
CA VAL A 200 -8.45 -10.76 -32.83
C VAL A 200 -9.69 -10.61 -33.70
N VAL A 201 -10.44 -9.53 -33.55
CA VAL A 201 -11.63 -9.25 -34.38
C VAL A 201 -11.25 -9.11 -35.86
N ALA A 202 -10.20 -8.35 -36.17
CA ALA A 202 -9.71 -8.22 -37.54
C ALA A 202 -9.33 -9.59 -38.14
N PHE A 203 -8.60 -10.41 -37.39
CA PHE A 203 -8.21 -11.75 -37.82
C PHE A 203 -9.43 -12.64 -38.10
N LEU A 204 -10.44 -12.62 -37.23
CA LEU A 204 -11.69 -13.37 -37.41
C LEU A 204 -12.47 -12.91 -38.65
N LEU A 205 -12.52 -11.61 -38.91
CA LEU A 205 -13.18 -11.08 -40.11
C LEU A 205 -12.46 -11.47 -41.40
N PHE A 206 -11.11 -11.45 -41.38
CA PHE A 206 -10.29 -11.87 -42.52
C PHE A 206 -10.45 -13.37 -42.82
N THR A 207 -10.49 -14.23 -41.81
CA THR A 207 -10.67 -15.66 -41.98
C THR A 207 -12.08 -16.00 -42.48
N LYS A 208 -13.11 -15.29 -41.96
CA LYS A 208 -14.51 -15.49 -42.43
C LYS A 208 -14.74 -15.09 -43.88
N LYS A 209 -13.98 -14.09 -44.39
CA LYS A 209 -14.10 -13.62 -45.79
C LYS A 209 -13.38 -14.55 -46.78
N ARG A 210 -12.56 -15.49 -46.30
CA ARG A 210 -11.75 -16.39 -47.12
C ARG A 210 -12.37 -17.79 -47.26
N ASN A 211 -13.43 -18.11 -46.50
CA ASN A 211 -14.31 -19.27 -46.64
C ASN A 211 -15.63 -18.84 -47.27
#